data_89531b7d1592e84c4c149cebdeea2351
#
_entry.id   89531b7d1592e84c4c149cebdeea2351
#
_cell.length_a   1.000
_cell.length_b   1.000
_cell.length_c   1.000
_cell.angle_alpha   90.00
_cell.angle_beta   90.00
_cell.angle_gamma   90.00
#
_symmetry.space_group_name_H-M   'P 1'
#
loop_
_entity.id
_entity.type
_entity.pdbx_description
1 polymer ?
#
loop_
_entity_poly.entity_id
_entity_poly.type
_entity_poly.pdbx_seq_one_letter_code
_entity_poly.pdbx_strand_id
1 'polypeptide(L)' 'MAVELKENRREEMIQRIKDCGQYLIDNAETILGEEKYLRELYVTCNFFDRSEPPYITINKDVIPDSFIDRI' A
#
# COMPACT_ATOMS: atom_id res chain seq x y z
N MET A 1 -31.05 13.04 -4.77
CA MET A 1 -30.45 11.84 -5.32
C MET A 1 -28.93 12.00 -5.60
N ALA A 2 -28.52 13.05 -6.26
CA ALA A 2 -27.10 13.25 -6.53
C ALA A 2 -26.25 13.43 -5.26
N VAL A 3 -26.82 14.07 -4.23
CA VAL A 3 -26.14 14.29 -2.95
C VAL A 3 -25.93 12.97 -2.22
N GLU A 4 -26.94 12.12 -2.19
CA GLU A 4 -26.83 10.80 -1.55
C GLU A 4 -25.78 9.93 -2.23
N LEU A 5 -25.75 9.95 -3.56
CA LEU A 5 -24.74 9.20 -4.30
C LEU A 5 -23.33 9.67 -3.98
N LYS A 6 -23.13 10.99 -3.83
CA LYS A 6 -21.83 11.54 -3.47
C LYS A 6 -21.42 11.14 -2.06
N GLU A 7 -22.36 11.16 -1.12
CA GLU A 7 -22.07 10.78 0.26
C GLU A 7 -21.73 9.30 0.37
N ASN A 8 -22.48 8.44 -0.30
CA ASN A 8 -22.19 7.01 -0.33
C ASN A 8 -20.84 6.73 -0.98
N ARG A 9 -20.55 7.44 -2.05
CA ARG A 9 -19.28 7.29 -2.73
C ARG A 9 -18.13 7.69 -1.82
N ARG A 10 -18.30 8.78 -1.08
CA ARG A 10 -17.27 9.23 -0.14
C ARG A 10 -17.00 8.18 0.93
N GLU A 11 -18.05 7.61 1.51
CA GLU A 11 -17.91 6.58 2.53
C GLU A 11 -17.24 5.32 1.99
N GLU A 12 -17.58 4.94 0.77
CA GLU A 12 -16.94 3.81 0.10
C GLU A 12 -15.45 4.05 -0.12
N MET A 13 -15.08 5.26 -0.52
CA MET A 13 -13.69 5.61 -0.72
C MET A 13 -12.90 5.58 0.59
N ILE A 14 -13.50 6.10 1.66
CA ILE A 14 -12.90 6.06 2.99
C ILE A 14 -12.69 4.60 3.43
N GLN A 15 -13.69 3.77 3.24
CA GLN A 15 -13.58 2.36 3.59
C GLN A 15 -12.51 1.67 2.75
N ARG A 16 -12.43 2.02 1.48
CA ARG A 16 -11.38 1.47 0.59
C ARG A 16 -9.98 1.81 1.09
N ILE A 17 -9.79 3.04 1.55
CA ILE A 17 -8.51 3.47 2.11
C ILE A 17 -8.17 2.65 3.36
N LYS A 18 -9.16 2.45 4.23
CA LYS A 18 -8.98 1.65 5.44
C LYS A 18 -8.63 0.20 5.10
N ASP A 19 -9.31 -0.36 4.11
CA ASP A 19 -9.06 -1.73 3.67
C ASP A 19 -7.65 -1.88 3.11
N CYS A 20 -7.19 -0.88 2.35
CA CYS A 20 -5.82 -0.86 1.84
C CYS A 20 -4.80 -0.79 2.98
N GLY A 21 -5.08 0.03 3.99
CA GLY A 21 -4.24 0.12 5.18
C GLY A 21 -4.18 -1.20 5.93
N GLN A 22 -5.33 -1.85 6.10
CA GLN A 22 -5.38 -3.15 6.77
C GLN A 22 -4.62 -4.21 5.99
N TYR A 23 -4.73 -4.19 4.67
CA TYR A 23 -3.98 -5.10 3.82
C TYR A 23 -2.47 -4.94 4.04
N LEU A 24 -1.99 -3.71 4.15
CA LEU A 24 -0.58 -3.44 4.41
C LEU A 24 -0.15 -3.98 5.77
N ILE A 25 -0.97 -3.78 6.79
CA ILE A 25 -0.68 -4.28 8.13
C ILE A 25 -0.60 -5.80 8.13
N ASP A 26 -1.59 -6.45 7.52
CA ASP A 26 -1.68 -7.90 7.52
C ASP A 26 -0.59 -8.57 6.69
N ASN A 27 -0.07 -7.89 5.69
CA ASN A 27 0.88 -8.46 4.75
C ASN A 27 2.26 -7.80 4.78
N ALA A 28 2.55 -7.03 5.82
CA ALA A 28 3.79 -6.25 5.90
C ALA A 28 5.03 -7.14 5.76
N GLU A 29 5.07 -8.25 6.46
CA GLU A 29 6.21 -9.16 6.41
C GLU A 29 6.36 -9.81 5.03
N THR A 30 5.25 -10.21 4.43
CA THR A 30 5.23 -10.80 3.11
C THR A 30 5.69 -9.80 2.04
N ILE A 31 5.25 -8.55 2.19
CA ILE A 31 5.61 -7.47 1.26
C ILE A 31 7.11 -7.21 1.30
N LEU A 32 7.67 -7.10 2.49
CA LEU A 32 9.11 -6.89 2.65
C LEU A 32 9.89 -8.12 2.18
N GLY A 33 9.38 -9.32 2.47
CA GLY A 33 10.06 -10.54 2.13
C GLY A 33 11.40 -10.65 2.86
N GLU A 34 12.43 -11.03 2.12
CA GLU A 34 13.78 -11.19 2.67
C GLU A 34 14.65 -9.95 2.48
N GLU A 35 14.07 -8.84 2.02
CA GLU A 35 14.82 -7.62 1.78
C GLU A 35 15.29 -7.00 3.09
N LYS A 36 16.56 -6.64 3.14
CA LYS A 36 17.16 -5.99 4.30
C LYS A 36 17.01 -4.49 4.25
N TYR A 37 16.83 -3.94 3.06
CA TYR A 37 16.74 -2.51 2.86
C TYR A 37 15.71 -2.19 1.79
N LEU A 38 14.82 -1.28 2.12
CA LEU A 38 13.77 -0.84 1.22
C LEU A 38 13.81 0.68 1.15
N ARG A 39 14.01 1.22 -0.04
CA ARG A 39 14.06 2.68 -0.20
C ARG A 39 12.68 3.29 -0.24
N GLU A 40 11.82 2.75 -1.07
CA GLU A 40 10.50 3.31 -1.29
C GLU A 40 9.48 2.21 -1.50
N LEU A 41 8.29 2.47 -1.00
CA LEU A 41 7.16 1.57 -1.21
C LEU A 41 5.97 2.40 -1.68
N TYR A 42 5.40 2.00 -2.80
CA TYR A 42 4.23 2.66 -3.37
C TYR A 42 3.04 1.73 -3.30
N VAL A 43 1.90 2.27 -2.92
CA VAL A 43 0.65 1.52 -2.84
C VAL A 43 -0.36 2.16 -3.77
N THR A 44 -0.89 1.38 -4.69
CA THR A 44 -1.92 1.83 -5.61
C THR A 44 -3.23 1.11 -5.30
N CYS A 45 -4.25 1.87 -4.94
CA CYS A 45 -5.58 1.32 -4.66
C CYS A 45 -6.51 1.63 -5.81
N ASN A 46 -7.25 0.62 -6.25
CA ASN A 46 -8.28 0.79 -7.26
C ASN A 46 -9.60 1.10 -6.56
N PHE A 47 -10.15 2.30 -6.81
CA PHE A 47 -11.42 2.71 -6.20
C PHE A 47 -12.64 2.28 -7.00
N PHE A 48 -12.43 1.78 -8.22
CA PHE A 48 -13.53 1.31 -9.06
C PHE A 48 -13.78 -0.19 -8.90
N ASP A 49 -12.73 -0.96 -8.65
CA ASP A 49 -12.85 -2.40 -8.42
C ASP A 49 -12.37 -2.73 -7.01
N ARG A 50 -13.31 -2.94 -6.12
CA ARG A 50 -13.05 -3.18 -4.70
C ARG A 50 -12.64 -4.62 -4.42
N SER A 51 -12.76 -5.50 -5.41
CA SER A 51 -12.34 -6.90 -5.26
C SER A 51 -10.84 -7.07 -5.44
N GLU A 52 -10.17 -6.11 -6.07
CA GLU A 52 -8.74 -6.17 -6.25
C GLU A 52 -7.98 -5.77 -4.99
N PRO A 53 -6.95 -6.52 -4.59
CA PRO A 53 -6.07 -6.08 -3.52
C PRO A 53 -5.25 -4.87 -3.97
N PRO A 54 -4.70 -4.07 -3.04
CA PRO A 54 -3.81 -2.98 -3.42
C PRO A 54 -2.61 -3.48 -4.21
N TYR A 55 -2.22 -2.73 -5.22
CA TYR A 55 -1.02 -3.02 -5.98
C TYR A 55 0.18 -2.37 -5.31
N ILE A 56 1.20 -3.15 -5.02
CA ILE A 56 2.35 -2.68 -4.24
C ILE A 56 3.59 -2.72 -5.12
N THR A 57 4.22 -1.57 -5.24
CA THR A 57 5.47 -1.42 -5.97
C THR A 57 6.60 -1.12 -4.99
N ILE A 58 7.67 -1.87 -5.08
CA ILE A 58 8.82 -1.74 -4.21
C ILE A 58 10.00 -1.25 -5.03
N ASN A 59 10.63 -0.17 -4.57
CA ASN A 59 11.88 0.32 -5.13
C ASN A 59 13.01 0.00 -4.17
N LYS A 60 13.95 -0.77 -4.67
CA LYS A 60 15.14 -1.17 -3.92
C LYS A 60 16.34 -0.47 -4.51
N ASP A 61 17.19 0.08 -3.67
CA ASP A 61 18.47 0.58 -4.10
C ASP A 61 19.53 -0.48 -3.86
N VAL A 62 20.48 -0.54 -4.78
CA VAL A 62 21.67 -1.34 -4.55
C VAL A 62 22.56 -0.52 -3.62
N ILE A 63 22.52 -0.86 -2.35
CA ILE A 63 23.31 -0.16 -1.33
C ILE A 63 24.55 -0.99 -1.02
N PRO A 64 25.75 -0.37 -1.04
CA PRO A 64 26.95 -1.09 -0.67
C PRO A 64 26.87 -1.65 0.74
N ASP A 65 27.41 -2.84 0.95
CA ASP A 65 27.39 -3.50 2.26
C ASP A 65 27.98 -2.61 3.35
N SER A 66 29.02 -1.85 3.00
CA SER A 66 29.63 -0.91 3.94
C SER A 66 28.69 0.17 4.42
N PHE A 67 27.69 0.52 3.62
CA PHE A 67 26.68 1.50 3.99
C PHE A 67 25.63 0.87 4.91
N ILE A 68 25.27 -0.36 4.66
CA ILE A 68 24.32 -1.10 5.49
C ILE A 68 24.88 -1.29 6.90
N ASP A 69 26.17 -1.57 7.01
CA ASP A 69 26.82 -1.79 8.30
C ASP A 69 26.79 -0.56 9.21
N ARG A 70 26.52 0.61 8.66
CA ARG A 70 26.44 1.86 9.43
C ARG A 70 25.04 2.10 10.01
N ILE A 71 24.07 1.36 9.55
CA ILE A 71 22.69 1.49 10.01
C ILE A 71 22.44 0.56 11.18
#